data_e3b616fa8d89a8d4d054c823069bfe85
#
_entry.id   e3b616fa8d89a8d4d054c823069bfe85
#
_cell.length_a   1.000
_cell.length_b   1.000
_cell.length_c   1.000
_cell.angle_alpha   90.00
_cell.angle_beta   90.00
_cell.angle_gamma   90.00
#
_symmetry.space_group_name_H-M   'P 1'
#
loop_
_entity.id
_entity.type
_entity.pdbx_description
1 polymer ?
#
loop_
_entity_poly.entity_id
_entity_poly.type
_entity_poly.pdbx_seq_one_letter_code
_entity_poly.pdbx_strand_id
1 'polypeptide(L)'
;IPTFLLMQENNYNKIDHTFLRHVFMNAFPAAVTITGCVFTIMLVCQDVYHSNVMLNTACVLVTGWNYMSALRTVYSPLNTYRKVIIYGMQFAFFISAVVLQDLLTLGSLEFGMIILVFVLMTFSPILIETITEWIRRIYEKSLDREDENKGFFARFLERVQK
;
A
#
# COMPACT_ATOMS: atom_id res chain seq x y z
N ILE A 1 -3.05 -14.81 -4.53
CA ILE A 1 -2.45 -15.33 -5.79
C ILE A 1 -1.26 -14.47 -6.25
N PRO A 2 -1.37 -13.11 -6.44
CA PRO A 2 -0.22 -12.31 -6.92
C PRO A 2 1.01 -12.42 -6.02
N THR A 3 0.84 -12.39 -4.72
CA THR A 3 1.92 -12.53 -3.74
C THR A 3 2.63 -13.88 -3.87
N PHE A 4 1.87 -14.95 -4.06
CA PHE A 4 2.42 -16.31 -4.25
C PHE A 4 3.25 -16.41 -5.55
N LEU A 5 2.77 -15.83 -6.65
CA LEU A 5 3.50 -15.80 -7.92
C LEU A 5 4.80 -15.00 -7.83
N LEU A 6 4.79 -13.90 -7.07
CA LEU A 6 5.97 -13.07 -6.83
C LEU A 6 6.98 -13.74 -5.89
N MET A 7 6.52 -14.61 -4.99
CA MET A 7 7.39 -15.41 -4.11
C MET A 7 8.09 -16.58 -4.82
N GLN A 8 7.66 -17.00 -6.00
CA GLN A 8 8.33 -18.04 -6.79
C GLN A 8 9.67 -17.59 -7.38
N GLU A 9 9.95 -16.30 -7.38
CA GLU A 9 11.27 -15.77 -7.74
C GLU A 9 12.27 -16.14 -6.63
N ASN A 10 13.32 -16.91 -6.98
CA ASN A 10 14.37 -17.32 -6.04
C ASN A 10 15.03 -16.10 -5.41
N ASN A 11 14.79 -15.88 -4.14
CA ASN A 11 15.43 -14.84 -3.35
C ASN A 11 16.41 -15.50 -2.38
N TYR A 12 17.71 -15.44 -2.69
CA TYR A 12 18.78 -15.97 -1.87
C TYR A 12 19.26 -15.01 -0.77
N ASN A 13 18.60 -13.86 -0.60
CA ASN A 13 18.98 -12.91 0.42
C ASN A 13 18.66 -13.46 1.81
N LYS A 14 19.64 -13.43 2.71
CA LYS A 14 19.43 -13.79 4.12
C LYS A 14 18.39 -12.86 4.72
N ILE A 15 17.51 -13.43 5.53
CA ILE A 15 16.54 -12.65 6.33
C ILE A 15 17.36 -11.85 7.34
N ASP A 16 17.35 -10.53 7.18
CA ASP A 16 17.99 -9.61 8.11
C ASP A 16 17.12 -9.43 9.37
N HIS A 17 17.74 -9.13 10.51
CA HIS A 17 17.05 -8.85 11.77
C HIS A 17 16.08 -7.66 11.68
N THR A 18 16.22 -6.84 10.63
CA THR A 18 15.36 -5.69 10.34
C THR A 18 14.14 -6.03 9.46
N PHE A 19 13.97 -7.31 9.07
CA PHE A 19 12.90 -7.75 8.14
C PHE A 19 11.49 -7.31 8.57
N LEU A 20 11.12 -7.57 9.82
CA LEU A 20 9.80 -7.21 10.34
C LEU A 20 9.52 -5.71 10.25
N ARG A 21 10.55 -4.93 10.46
CA ARG A 21 10.52 -3.48 10.37
C ARG A 21 10.30 -2.98 8.94
N HIS A 22 11.01 -3.54 7.97
CA HIS A 22 10.81 -3.23 6.54
C HIS A 22 9.40 -3.58 6.09
N VAL A 23 8.88 -4.72 6.54
CA VAL A 23 7.48 -5.12 6.27
C VAL A 23 6.50 -4.08 6.83
N PHE A 24 6.70 -3.66 8.08
CA PHE A 24 5.82 -2.66 8.70
C PHE A 24 5.88 -1.31 7.98
N MET A 25 7.07 -0.83 7.64
CA MET A 25 7.27 0.45 6.94
C MET A 25 6.59 0.49 5.56
N ASN A 26 6.49 -0.65 4.88
CA ASN A 26 5.83 -0.75 3.59
C ASN A 26 4.32 -1.03 3.71
N ALA A 27 3.89 -1.81 4.70
CA ALA A 27 2.49 -2.18 4.88
C ALA A 27 1.64 -1.06 5.51
N PHE A 28 2.21 -0.29 6.43
CA PHE A 28 1.50 0.77 7.15
C PHE A 28 0.95 1.87 6.23
N PRO A 29 1.73 2.46 5.27
CA PRO A 29 1.23 3.45 4.34
C PRO A 29 0.05 2.94 3.51
N ALA A 30 0.16 1.71 3.02
CA ALA A 30 -0.90 1.07 2.25
C ALA A 30 -2.18 0.89 3.07
N ALA A 31 -2.05 0.41 4.31
CA ALA A 31 -3.20 0.22 5.21
C ALA A 31 -3.91 1.56 5.50
N VAL A 32 -3.17 2.62 5.82
CA VAL A 32 -3.73 3.94 6.08
C VAL A 32 -4.45 4.49 4.85
N THR A 33 -3.84 4.37 3.67
CA THR A 33 -4.43 4.87 2.41
C THR A 33 -5.70 4.10 2.05
N ILE A 34 -5.69 2.77 2.15
CA ILE A 34 -6.88 1.93 1.87
C ILE A 34 -8.02 2.30 2.83
N THR A 35 -7.72 2.40 4.13
CA THR A 35 -8.72 2.77 5.14
C THR A 35 -9.30 4.16 4.86
N GLY A 36 -8.47 5.14 4.52
CA GLY A 36 -8.93 6.48 4.16
C GLY A 36 -9.82 6.50 2.91
N CYS A 37 -9.47 5.75 1.87
CA CYS A 37 -10.29 5.63 0.67
C CYS A 37 -11.65 4.97 0.96
N VAL A 38 -11.66 3.87 1.71
CA VAL A 38 -12.91 3.17 2.07
C VAL A 38 -13.79 4.08 2.94
N PHE A 39 -13.21 4.79 3.89
CA PHE A 39 -13.94 5.74 4.73
C PHE A 39 -14.57 6.87 3.90
N THR A 40 -13.83 7.43 2.93
CA THR A 40 -14.35 8.46 2.01
C THR A 40 -15.52 7.92 1.19
N ILE A 41 -15.41 6.72 0.63
CA ILE A 41 -16.50 6.08 -0.13
C ILE A 41 -17.73 5.87 0.77
N MET A 42 -17.50 5.40 2.00
CA MET A 42 -18.59 5.16 2.97
C MET A 42 -19.34 6.44 3.28
N LEU A 43 -18.65 7.56 3.56
CA LEU A 43 -19.31 8.84 3.81
C LEU A 43 -20.13 9.29 2.61
N VAL A 44 -19.56 9.28 1.40
CA VAL A 44 -20.29 9.71 0.19
C VAL A 44 -21.48 8.81 -0.11
N CYS A 45 -21.34 7.48 0.06
CA CYS A 45 -22.46 6.57 -0.15
C CYS A 45 -23.59 6.74 0.87
N GLN A 46 -23.26 7.03 2.13
CA GLN A 46 -24.27 7.24 3.18
C GLN A 46 -25.01 8.57 3.01
N ASP A 47 -24.27 9.65 2.69
CA ASP A 47 -24.83 10.99 2.65
C ASP A 47 -25.54 11.32 1.34
N VAL A 48 -25.08 10.76 0.22
CA VAL A 48 -25.59 11.15 -1.12
C VAL A 48 -26.42 10.06 -1.78
N TYR A 49 -25.97 8.81 -1.76
CA TYR A 49 -26.56 7.75 -2.58
C TYR A 49 -27.45 6.77 -1.82
N HIS A 50 -27.27 6.61 -0.51
CA HIS A 50 -28.00 5.68 0.36
C HIS A 50 -28.11 4.24 -0.20
N SER A 51 -27.07 3.78 -0.94
CA SER A 51 -27.04 2.48 -1.62
C SER A 51 -25.89 1.59 -1.14
N ASN A 52 -26.22 0.49 -0.48
CA ASN A 52 -25.24 -0.49 -0.02
C ASN A 52 -24.56 -1.25 -1.17
N VAL A 53 -25.27 -1.46 -2.28
CA VAL A 53 -24.72 -2.15 -3.46
C VAL A 53 -23.64 -1.30 -4.12
N MET A 54 -23.91 0.00 -4.26
CA MET A 54 -22.95 0.96 -4.81
C MET A 54 -21.73 1.11 -3.91
N LEU A 55 -21.93 1.16 -2.58
CA LEU A 55 -20.85 1.14 -1.59
C LEU A 55 -19.96 -0.08 -1.76
N ASN A 56 -20.55 -1.28 -1.83
CA ASN A 56 -19.80 -2.52 -1.99
C ASN A 56 -18.95 -2.52 -3.28
N THR A 57 -19.56 -2.15 -4.40
CA THR A 57 -18.89 -2.07 -5.71
C THR A 57 -17.69 -1.13 -5.67
N ALA A 58 -17.89 0.09 -5.16
CA ALA A 58 -16.83 1.10 -5.07
C ALA A 58 -15.68 0.65 -4.14
N CYS A 59 -16.00 0.08 -2.99
CA CYS A 59 -15.02 -0.45 -2.04
C CYS A 59 -14.18 -1.59 -2.65
N VAL A 60 -14.81 -2.54 -3.35
CA VAL A 60 -14.11 -3.66 -4.00
C VAL A 60 -13.12 -3.14 -5.05
N LEU A 61 -13.57 -2.23 -5.93
CA LEU A 61 -12.73 -1.68 -6.98
C LEU A 61 -11.53 -0.89 -6.43
N VAL A 62 -11.77 0.01 -5.48
CA VAL A 62 -10.71 0.85 -4.90
C VAL A 62 -9.74 0.04 -4.05
N THR A 63 -10.24 -0.91 -3.25
CA THR A 63 -9.37 -1.77 -2.42
C THR A 63 -8.50 -2.68 -3.28
N GLY A 64 -9.07 -3.31 -4.33
CA GLY A 64 -8.31 -4.14 -5.26
C GLY A 64 -7.21 -3.36 -6.00
N TRP A 65 -7.54 -2.15 -6.47
CA TRP A 65 -6.55 -1.25 -7.09
C TRP A 65 -5.41 -0.88 -6.13
N ASN A 66 -5.77 -0.48 -4.91
CA ASN A 66 -4.80 -0.10 -3.88
C ASN A 66 -3.89 -1.25 -3.47
N TYR A 67 -4.44 -2.46 -3.37
CA TYR A 67 -3.66 -3.65 -3.10
C TYR A 67 -2.60 -3.90 -4.18
N MET A 68 -2.95 -3.77 -5.46
CA MET A 68 -1.99 -3.92 -6.56
C MET A 68 -0.95 -2.79 -6.57
N SER A 69 -1.35 -1.57 -6.21
CA SER A 69 -0.43 -0.43 -6.07
C SER A 69 0.55 -0.63 -4.92
N ALA A 70 0.09 -1.13 -3.77
CA ALA A 70 0.94 -1.49 -2.65
C ALA A 70 1.95 -2.59 -2.99
N LEU A 71 1.55 -3.61 -3.77
CA LEU A 71 2.49 -4.64 -4.24
C LEU A 71 3.62 -4.05 -5.09
N ARG A 72 3.34 -3.04 -5.93
CA ARG A 72 4.39 -2.35 -6.72
C ARG A 72 5.43 -1.70 -5.82
N THR A 73 5.01 -1.08 -4.73
CA THR A 73 5.91 -0.42 -3.77
C THR A 73 6.76 -1.43 -3.00
N VAL A 74 6.14 -2.52 -2.53
CA VAL A 74 6.81 -3.57 -1.74
C VAL A 74 7.86 -4.32 -2.56
N TYR A 75 7.58 -4.61 -3.83
CA TYR A 75 8.47 -5.39 -4.70
C TYR A 75 9.42 -4.54 -5.56
N SER A 76 9.55 -3.26 -5.27
CA SER A 76 10.56 -2.40 -5.90
C SER A 76 11.99 -2.81 -5.46
N PRO A 77 13.01 -2.84 -6.37
CA PRO A 77 12.98 -2.52 -7.79
C PRO A 77 12.30 -3.60 -8.65
N LEU A 78 11.48 -3.14 -9.62
CA LEU A 78 10.66 -4.01 -10.44
C LEU A 78 11.44 -4.59 -11.62
N ASN A 79 11.76 -5.88 -11.57
CA ASN A 79 12.22 -6.64 -12.74
C ASN A 79 11.10 -6.78 -13.78
N THR A 80 11.45 -7.09 -15.04
CA THR A 80 10.46 -7.28 -16.12
C THR A 80 9.43 -8.33 -15.76
N TYR A 81 9.83 -9.44 -15.15
CA TYR A 81 8.95 -10.50 -14.68
C TYR A 81 7.91 -9.98 -13.65
N ARG A 82 8.37 -9.23 -12.64
CA ARG A 82 7.50 -8.64 -11.61
C ARG A 82 6.49 -7.65 -12.20
N LYS A 83 6.93 -6.84 -13.17
CA LYS A 83 6.04 -5.90 -13.89
C LYS A 83 4.93 -6.66 -14.62
N VAL A 84 5.27 -7.70 -15.38
CA VAL A 84 4.28 -8.50 -16.12
C VAL A 84 3.26 -9.13 -15.19
N ILE A 85 3.70 -9.69 -14.06
CA ILE A 85 2.78 -10.30 -13.07
C ILE A 85 1.85 -9.23 -12.48
N ILE A 86 2.38 -8.11 -12.01
CA ILE A 86 1.56 -7.08 -11.35
C ILE A 86 0.55 -6.49 -12.32
N TYR A 87 0.97 -6.08 -13.53
CA TYR A 87 0.05 -5.51 -14.51
C TYR A 87 -0.93 -6.55 -15.07
N GLY A 88 -0.48 -7.78 -15.30
CA GLY A 88 -1.34 -8.89 -15.72
C GLY A 88 -2.41 -9.20 -14.68
N MET A 89 -2.05 -9.26 -13.41
CA MET A 89 -3.01 -9.46 -12.31
C MET A 89 -3.95 -8.27 -12.12
N GLN A 90 -3.47 -7.04 -12.33
CA GLN A 90 -4.32 -5.85 -12.28
C GLN A 90 -5.37 -5.88 -13.40
N PHE A 91 -4.98 -6.27 -14.60
CA PHE A 91 -5.91 -6.46 -15.73
C PHE A 91 -6.90 -7.60 -15.46
N ALA A 92 -6.41 -8.75 -14.95
CA ALA A 92 -7.24 -9.89 -14.59
C ALA A 92 -8.26 -9.53 -13.49
N PHE A 93 -7.89 -8.67 -12.53
CA PHE A 93 -8.79 -8.18 -11.50
C PHE A 93 -9.99 -7.40 -12.11
N PHE A 94 -9.74 -6.51 -13.07
CA PHE A 94 -10.83 -5.77 -13.72
C PHE A 94 -11.73 -6.69 -14.54
N ILE A 95 -11.16 -7.64 -15.31
CA ILE A 95 -11.95 -8.64 -16.03
C ILE A 95 -12.79 -9.45 -15.04
N SER A 96 -12.20 -9.91 -13.95
CA SER A 96 -12.88 -10.67 -12.91
C SER A 96 -14.02 -9.86 -12.28
N ALA A 97 -13.83 -8.58 -12.01
CA ALA A 97 -14.87 -7.71 -11.46
C ALA A 97 -16.08 -7.59 -12.40
N VAL A 98 -15.85 -7.54 -13.73
CA VAL A 98 -16.91 -7.50 -14.72
C VAL A 98 -17.60 -8.86 -14.88
N VAL A 99 -16.84 -9.95 -14.98
CA VAL A 99 -17.37 -11.30 -15.22
C VAL A 99 -18.12 -11.84 -13.99
N LEU A 100 -17.62 -11.54 -12.80
CA LEU A 100 -18.18 -12.02 -11.53
C LEU A 100 -19.08 -10.99 -10.85
N GLN A 101 -19.56 -9.98 -11.56
CA GLN A 101 -20.39 -8.91 -10.99
C GLN A 101 -21.59 -9.42 -10.22
N ASP A 102 -22.30 -10.43 -10.76
CA ASP A 102 -23.48 -11.01 -10.12
C ASP A 102 -23.12 -11.81 -8.86
N LEU A 103 -22.00 -12.55 -8.89
CA LEU A 103 -21.50 -13.33 -7.75
C LEU A 103 -21.02 -12.41 -6.61
N LEU A 104 -20.37 -11.32 -6.96
CA LEU A 104 -19.82 -10.33 -6.01
C LEU A 104 -20.88 -9.30 -5.59
N THR A 105 -22.14 -9.44 -6.06
CA THR A 105 -23.20 -8.45 -5.82
C THR A 105 -22.81 -7.02 -6.19
N LEU A 106 -22.03 -6.88 -7.28
CA LEU A 106 -21.64 -5.58 -7.80
C LEU A 106 -22.77 -5.00 -8.63
N GLY A 107 -23.13 -3.76 -8.35
CA GLY A 107 -24.16 -3.03 -9.09
C GLY A 107 -23.57 -1.94 -9.98
N SER A 108 -24.45 -1.33 -10.76
CA SER A 108 -24.09 -0.15 -11.55
C SER A 108 -23.71 1.02 -10.63
N LEU A 109 -22.62 1.66 -10.97
CA LEU A 109 -22.21 2.91 -10.31
C LEU A 109 -22.86 4.10 -11.04
N GLU A 110 -23.36 5.06 -10.29
CA GLU A 110 -23.76 6.35 -10.84
C GLU A 110 -22.54 7.15 -11.31
N PHE A 111 -22.75 8.07 -12.25
CA PHE A 111 -21.67 8.82 -12.87
C PHE A 111 -20.80 9.57 -11.87
N GLY A 112 -21.40 10.18 -10.86
CA GLY A 112 -20.66 10.87 -9.79
C GLY A 112 -19.77 9.91 -8.97
N MET A 113 -20.26 8.69 -8.72
CA MET A 113 -19.49 7.66 -8.00
C MET A 113 -18.35 7.10 -8.84
N ILE A 114 -18.54 6.97 -10.16
CA ILE A 114 -17.47 6.58 -11.10
C ILE A 114 -16.32 7.59 -11.03
N ILE A 115 -16.65 8.89 -11.07
CA ILE A 115 -15.63 9.96 -10.95
C ILE A 115 -14.90 9.86 -9.61
N LEU A 116 -15.61 9.69 -8.50
CA LEU A 116 -14.99 9.54 -7.17
C LEU A 116 -14.03 8.34 -7.12
N VAL A 117 -14.48 7.18 -7.58
CA VAL A 117 -13.65 5.96 -7.64
C VAL A 117 -12.42 6.19 -8.49
N PHE A 118 -12.55 6.81 -9.66
CA PHE A 118 -11.44 7.11 -10.56
C PHE A 118 -10.42 8.08 -9.92
N VAL A 119 -10.89 9.11 -9.24
CA VAL A 119 -10.05 10.05 -8.49
C VAL A 119 -9.29 9.32 -7.39
N LEU A 120 -9.98 8.52 -6.57
CA LEU A 120 -9.34 7.76 -5.51
C LEU A 120 -8.31 6.75 -6.04
N MET A 121 -8.60 6.06 -7.15
CA MET A 121 -7.66 5.16 -7.80
C MET A 121 -6.41 5.87 -8.33
N THR A 122 -6.55 7.11 -8.79
CA THR A 122 -5.42 7.90 -9.32
C THR A 122 -4.55 8.48 -8.21
N PHE A 123 -5.17 9.00 -7.14
CA PHE A 123 -4.44 9.64 -6.04
C PHE A 123 -3.84 8.64 -5.04
N SER A 124 -4.47 7.50 -4.85
CA SER A 124 -4.07 6.52 -3.84
C SER A 124 -2.63 6.00 -4.00
N PRO A 125 -2.11 5.62 -5.17
CA PRO A 125 -0.72 5.21 -5.31
C PRO A 125 0.27 6.33 -4.96
N ILE A 126 -0.06 7.58 -5.31
CA ILE A 126 0.74 8.76 -4.97
C ILE A 126 0.79 8.94 -3.45
N LEU A 127 -0.34 8.76 -2.77
CA LEU A 127 -0.39 8.82 -1.30
C LEU A 127 0.44 7.72 -0.65
N ILE A 128 0.35 6.49 -1.13
CA ILE A 128 1.16 5.36 -0.63
C ILE A 128 2.65 5.68 -0.76
N GLU A 129 3.10 6.12 -1.92
CA GLU A 129 4.51 6.47 -2.17
C GLU A 129 4.96 7.63 -1.26
N THR A 130 4.17 8.70 -1.18
CA THR A 130 4.47 9.88 -0.37
C THR A 130 4.58 9.54 1.12
N ILE A 131 3.63 8.77 1.67
CA ILE A 131 3.64 8.35 3.07
C ILE A 131 4.84 7.41 3.34
N THR A 132 5.14 6.49 2.42
CA THR A 132 6.29 5.60 2.53
C THR A 132 7.61 6.37 2.58
N GLU A 133 7.79 7.36 1.71
CA GLU A 133 8.98 8.21 1.72
C GLU A 133 9.07 9.07 2.99
N TRP A 134 7.95 9.60 3.47
CA TRP A 134 7.90 10.38 4.69
C TRP A 134 8.30 9.56 5.91
N ILE A 135 7.76 8.34 6.04
CA ILE A 135 8.12 7.40 7.10
C ILE A 135 9.61 7.03 7.02
N ARG A 136 10.13 6.77 5.82
CA ARG A 136 11.55 6.47 5.62
C ARG A 136 12.44 7.61 6.09
N ARG A 137 12.13 8.85 5.73
CA ARG A 137 12.89 10.05 6.17
C ARG A 137 12.88 10.24 7.69
N ILE A 138 11.71 10.05 8.32
CA ILE A 138 11.62 10.13 9.79
C ILE A 138 12.51 9.07 10.42
N TYR A 139 12.51 7.90 9.86
CA TYR A 139 13.29 6.79 10.35
C TYR A 139 14.80 7.00 10.20
N GLU A 140 15.28 7.41 9.03
CA GLU A 140 16.69 7.75 8.80
C GLU A 140 17.16 8.81 9.81
N LYS A 141 16.36 9.84 10.01
CA LYS A 141 16.64 10.88 11.00
C LYS A 141 16.67 10.36 12.45
N SER A 142 15.94 9.31 12.77
CA SER A 142 15.96 8.69 14.10
C SER A 142 17.23 7.86 14.33
N LEU A 143 17.74 7.20 13.28
CA LEU A 143 19.00 6.44 13.33
C LEU A 143 20.20 7.36 13.52
N ASP A 144 20.26 8.45 12.75
CA ASP A 144 21.33 9.45 12.88
C ASP A 144 21.42 10.00 14.32
N ARG A 145 20.26 10.23 14.94
CA ARG A 145 20.19 10.71 16.33
C ARG A 145 20.61 9.64 17.36
N GLU A 146 20.34 8.38 17.08
CA GLU A 146 20.75 7.26 17.94
C GLU A 146 22.28 7.04 17.88
N ASP A 147 22.86 7.16 16.69
CA ASP A 147 24.31 7.02 16.49
C ASP A 147 25.06 8.22 17.09
N GLU A 148 24.51 9.42 17.01
CA GLU A 148 25.05 10.62 17.65
C GLU A 148 25.05 10.49 19.18
N ASN A 149 23.99 9.96 19.76
CA ASN A 149 23.89 9.65 21.20
C ASN A 149 24.91 8.57 21.62
N LYS A 150 25.06 7.48 20.87
CA LYS A 150 26.07 6.45 21.15
C LYS A 150 27.48 7.02 21.09
N GLY A 151 27.76 7.86 20.09
CA GLY A 151 29.05 8.54 19.97
C GLY A 151 29.33 9.53 21.10
N PHE A 152 28.30 10.18 21.62
CA PHE A 152 28.41 11.06 22.81
C PHE A 152 28.70 10.26 24.07
N PHE A 153 27.99 9.15 24.31
CA PHE A 153 28.20 8.27 25.45
C PHE A 153 29.60 7.62 25.45
N ALA A 154 30.08 7.18 24.29
CA ALA A 154 31.44 6.63 24.14
C ALA A 154 32.52 7.67 24.54
N ARG A 155 32.38 8.90 24.05
CA ARG A 155 33.31 10.01 24.38
C ARG A 155 33.20 10.43 25.84
N PHE A 156 32.04 10.34 26.47
CA PHE A 156 31.87 10.62 27.89
C PHE A 156 32.53 9.57 28.76
N LEU A 157 32.40 8.27 28.44
CA LEU A 157 33.07 7.18 29.17
C LEU A 157 34.59 7.26 29.07
N GLU A 158 35.16 7.61 27.91
CA GLU A 158 36.60 7.84 27.77
C GLU A 158 37.14 8.99 28.63
N ARG A 159 36.34 10.03 28.90
CA ARG A 159 36.72 11.14 29.77
C ARG A 159 36.65 10.80 31.25
N VAL A 160 35.79 9.86 31.65
CA VAL A 160 35.61 9.45 33.05
C VAL A 160 36.69 8.43 33.47
N GLN A 161 37.34 7.73 32.50
CA GLN A 161 38.40 6.75 32.75
C GLN A 161 39.81 7.37 32.76
N LYS A 162 39.95 8.65 32.49
CA LYS A 162 41.19 9.43 32.63
C LYS A 162 41.18 10.29 33.89
#